data_56c333249fbea9e93cf2fc2b9c861952
#
_entry.id   56c333249fbea9e93cf2fc2b9c861952
#
_cell.length_a   1.000
_cell.length_b   1.000
_cell.length_c   1.000
_cell.angle_alpha   90.00
_cell.angle_beta   90.00
_cell.angle_gamma   90.00
#
_symmetry.space_group_name_H-M   'P 1'
#
loop_
_entity.id
_entity.type
_entity.pdbx_description
1 polymer ?
#
loop_
_entity_poly.entity_id
_entity_poly.type
_entity_poly.pdbx_seq_one_letter_code
_entity_poly.pdbx_strand_id
1 'polypeptide(L)'
;MSKVAALETSTRIRVLNDFFRTTFIGGRVVMTAGVADLSLGVRAQVVLKVQNFADFNADNDPYGEHDFGSFEVAGETFFWKMDYYDSPCEFGSEDPADPEKTTRVLTIMFAGEYCK
;
A
#
# COMPACT_ATOMS: atom_id res chain seq x y z
N MET A 1 -11.85 24.28 -1.67
CA MET A 1 -12.43 23.00 -1.21
C MET A 1 -12.54 23.03 0.31
N SER A 2 -13.65 22.61 0.83
CA SER A 2 -13.86 22.60 2.28
C SER A 2 -13.07 21.45 2.96
N LYS A 3 -12.82 21.59 4.25
CA LYS A 3 -12.19 20.53 5.04
C LYS A 3 -12.99 19.22 4.98
N VAL A 4 -14.31 19.33 4.95
CA VAL A 4 -15.19 18.15 4.90
C VAL A 4 -14.99 17.36 3.61
N ALA A 5 -14.89 18.06 2.47
CA ALA A 5 -14.66 17.40 1.19
C ALA A 5 -13.30 16.71 1.14
N ALA A 6 -12.25 17.34 1.71
CA ALA A 6 -10.92 16.74 1.77
C ALA A 6 -10.90 15.50 2.64
N LEU A 7 -11.59 15.52 3.80
CA LEU A 7 -11.71 14.37 4.69
C LEU A 7 -12.46 13.22 4.03
N GLU A 8 -13.54 13.52 3.28
CA GLU A 8 -14.29 12.51 2.54
C GLU A 8 -13.41 11.85 1.48
N THR A 9 -12.59 12.62 0.77
CA THR A 9 -11.70 12.08 -0.25
C THR A 9 -10.66 11.15 0.38
N SER A 10 -10.01 11.58 1.46
CA SER A 10 -9.05 10.73 2.17
C SER A 10 -9.69 9.45 2.70
N THR A 11 -10.92 9.54 3.19
CA THR A 11 -11.65 8.37 3.69
C THR A 11 -11.95 7.39 2.55
N ARG A 12 -12.34 7.89 1.38
CA ARG A 12 -12.60 7.04 0.20
C ARG A 12 -11.33 6.33 -0.23
N ILE A 13 -10.22 7.05 -0.29
CA ILE A 13 -8.93 6.46 -0.64
C ILE A 13 -8.55 5.37 0.36
N ARG A 14 -8.70 5.65 1.65
CA ARG A 14 -8.42 4.69 2.71
C ARG A 14 -9.24 3.41 2.58
N VAL A 15 -10.53 3.54 2.34
CA VAL A 15 -11.43 2.39 2.19
C VAL A 15 -10.99 1.53 1.01
N LEU A 16 -10.67 2.14 -0.12
CA LEU A 16 -10.20 1.43 -1.31
C LEU A 16 -8.85 0.76 -1.05
N ASN A 17 -7.94 1.46 -0.37
CA ASN A 17 -6.62 0.90 -0.04
C ASN A 17 -6.74 -0.27 0.93
N ASP A 18 -7.55 -0.15 1.96
CA ASP A 18 -7.74 -1.22 2.93
C ASP A 18 -8.35 -2.46 2.28
N PHE A 19 -9.35 -2.28 1.43
CA PHE A 19 -9.95 -3.40 0.71
C PHE A 19 -8.92 -4.12 -0.15
N PHE A 20 -8.16 -3.36 -0.95
CA PHE A 20 -7.15 -3.96 -1.82
C PHE A 20 -6.04 -4.65 -1.02
N ARG A 21 -5.51 -3.99 0.01
CA ARG A 21 -4.42 -4.55 0.82
C ARG A 21 -4.84 -5.82 1.55
N THR A 22 -6.05 -5.86 2.09
CA THR A 22 -6.50 -7.01 2.87
C THR A 22 -6.93 -8.19 2.00
N THR A 23 -7.28 -7.97 0.75
CA THR A 23 -7.78 -9.03 -0.14
C THR A 23 -6.89 -9.30 -1.35
N PHE A 24 -6.04 -8.36 -1.72
CA PHE A 24 -5.27 -8.32 -2.97
C PHE A 24 -6.16 -8.27 -4.23
N ILE A 25 -7.42 -7.86 -4.06
CA ILE A 25 -8.37 -7.69 -5.16
C ILE A 25 -8.50 -6.19 -5.47
N GLY A 26 -8.41 -5.84 -6.74
CA GLY A 26 -8.65 -4.47 -7.19
C GLY A 26 -7.42 -3.67 -7.56
N GLY A 27 -6.28 -4.34 -7.76
CA GLY A 27 -5.02 -3.69 -8.15
C GLY A 27 -3.94 -4.70 -8.46
N ARG A 28 -2.70 -4.24 -8.42
CA ARG A 28 -1.52 -5.08 -8.67
C ARG A 28 -0.67 -5.16 -7.42
N VAL A 29 -0.26 -6.38 -7.05
CA VAL A 29 0.68 -6.61 -5.96
C VAL A 29 2.03 -6.93 -6.58
N VAL A 30 3.05 -6.17 -6.19
CA VAL A 30 4.42 -6.31 -6.70
C VAL A 30 5.35 -6.58 -5.53
N MET A 31 6.25 -7.52 -5.69
CA MET A 31 7.31 -7.79 -4.72
C MET A 31 8.65 -7.45 -5.35
N THR A 32 9.52 -6.79 -4.59
CA THR A 32 10.89 -6.56 -5.04
C THR A 32 11.64 -7.90 -5.15
N ALA A 33 12.77 -7.89 -5.85
CA ALA A 33 13.57 -9.10 -6.02
C ALA A 33 13.95 -9.73 -4.67
N GLY A 34 14.30 -8.89 -3.68
CA GLY A 34 14.64 -9.39 -2.34
C GLY A 34 13.51 -10.14 -1.67
N VAL A 35 12.30 -9.61 -1.76
CA VAL A 35 11.11 -10.26 -1.18
C VAL A 35 10.76 -11.52 -1.96
N ALA A 36 10.83 -11.47 -3.28
CA ALA A 36 10.53 -12.62 -4.13
C ALA A 36 11.50 -13.79 -3.88
N ASP A 37 12.73 -13.49 -3.47
CA ASP A 37 13.76 -14.49 -3.19
C ASP A 37 13.66 -15.11 -1.79
N LEU A 38 12.79 -14.62 -0.93
CA LEU A 38 12.60 -15.19 0.40
C LEU A 38 12.10 -16.63 0.31
N SER A 39 12.40 -17.43 1.34
CA SER A 39 11.82 -18.77 1.46
C SER A 39 10.29 -18.65 1.47
N LEU A 40 9.63 -19.71 1.02
CA LEU A 40 8.17 -19.71 0.95
C LEU A 40 7.51 -19.38 2.29
N GLY A 41 8.03 -19.94 3.38
CA GLY A 41 7.47 -19.70 4.71
C GLY A 41 7.63 -18.27 5.19
N VAL A 42 8.81 -17.68 4.98
CA VAL A 42 9.05 -16.28 5.37
C VAL A 42 8.23 -15.33 4.50
N ARG A 43 8.19 -15.58 3.19
CA ARG A 43 7.39 -14.77 2.27
C ARG A 43 5.91 -14.80 2.63
N ALA A 44 5.38 -15.96 3.02
CA ALA A 44 4.00 -16.08 3.48
C ALA A 44 3.74 -15.23 4.73
N GLN A 45 4.68 -15.21 5.67
CA GLN A 45 4.57 -14.36 6.86
C GLN A 45 4.57 -12.89 6.49
N VAL A 46 5.42 -12.48 5.55
CA VAL A 46 5.47 -11.09 5.06
C VAL A 46 4.12 -10.70 4.46
N VAL A 47 3.55 -11.55 3.60
CA VAL A 47 2.24 -11.29 2.99
C VAL A 47 1.15 -11.13 4.04
N LEU A 48 1.11 -12.03 5.02
CA LEU A 48 0.11 -11.96 6.10
C LEU A 48 0.26 -10.67 6.92
N LYS A 49 1.49 -10.24 7.20
CA LYS A 49 1.74 -8.99 7.91
C LYS A 49 1.22 -7.78 7.13
N VAL A 50 1.38 -7.78 5.82
CA VAL A 50 0.86 -6.71 4.97
C VAL A 50 -0.68 -6.70 5.02
N GLN A 51 -1.30 -7.85 4.81
CA GLN A 51 -2.76 -7.93 4.77
C GLN A 51 -3.42 -7.60 6.10
N ASN A 52 -2.76 -7.92 7.21
CA ASN A 52 -3.30 -7.68 8.56
C ASN A 52 -2.75 -6.41 9.22
N PHE A 53 -2.01 -5.60 8.49
CA PHE A 53 -1.40 -4.39 9.04
C PHE A 53 -2.49 -3.43 9.53
N ALA A 54 -2.33 -2.94 10.76
CA ALA A 54 -3.31 -2.04 11.38
C ALA A 54 -2.64 -0.95 12.24
N ASP A 55 -1.32 -0.87 12.23
CA ASP A 55 -0.57 0.05 13.08
C ASP A 55 -0.43 1.42 12.41
N PHE A 56 -1.56 2.11 12.25
CA PHE A 56 -1.62 3.44 11.64
C PHE A 56 -1.70 4.52 12.72
N ASN A 57 -0.91 5.57 12.54
CA ASN A 57 -0.89 6.71 13.46
C ASN A 57 -0.56 7.98 12.67
N ALA A 58 -0.55 9.13 13.36
CA ALA A 58 -0.31 10.42 12.72
C ALA A 58 1.09 10.55 12.09
N ASP A 59 2.07 9.80 12.60
CA ASP A 59 3.45 9.87 12.09
C ASP A 59 3.64 9.07 10.81
N ASN A 60 3.05 7.87 10.71
CA ASN A 60 3.21 7.03 9.53
C ASN A 60 2.07 7.18 8.52
N ASP A 61 0.98 7.82 8.92
CA ASP A 61 -0.21 7.97 8.07
C ASP A 61 -0.83 9.36 8.26
N PRO A 62 -0.08 10.43 7.91
CA PRO A 62 -0.50 11.80 8.21
C PRO A 62 -1.79 12.22 7.51
N TYR A 63 -2.12 11.61 6.38
CA TYR A 63 -3.33 11.94 5.62
C TYR A 63 -4.48 10.98 5.84
N GLY A 64 -4.28 9.92 6.63
CA GLY A 64 -5.31 8.94 6.90
C GLY A 64 -5.72 8.09 5.71
N GLU A 65 -4.83 7.92 4.72
CA GLU A 65 -5.12 7.16 3.51
C GLU A 65 -4.75 5.67 3.62
N HIS A 66 -3.98 5.29 4.63
CA HIS A 66 -3.46 3.93 4.80
C HIS A 66 -2.69 3.48 3.55
N ASP A 67 -1.65 4.24 3.19
CA ASP A 67 -0.89 4.01 1.95
C ASP A 67 0.54 3.55 2.17
N PHE A 68 0.96 3.36 3.42
CA PHE A 68 2.32 2.94 3.77
C PHE A 68 2.34 2.27 5.14
N GLY A 69 3.19 1.25 5.28
CA GLY A 69 3.43 0.63 6.58
C GLY A 69 4.81 -0.01 6.66
N SER A 70 5.31 -0.10 7.88
CA SER A 70 6.59 -0.74 8.20
C SER A 70 6.34 -1.84 9.23
N PHE A 71 6.99 -2.98 9.04
CA PHE A 71 6.82 -4.13 9.92
C PHE A 71 8.08 -5.00 9.92
N GLU A 72 8.17 -5.92 10.86
CA GLU A 72 9.32 -6.82 10.98
C GLU A 72 8.89 -8.28 10.85
N VAL A 73 9.70 -9.07 10.15
CA VAL A 73 9.57 -10.52 10.05
C VAL A 73 10.98 -11.10 10.04
N ALA A 74 11.21 -12.14 10.83
CA ALA A 74 12.47 -12.87 10.87
C ALA A 74 13.70 -11.96 11.10
N GLY A 75 13.52 -10.91 11.91
CA GLY A 75 14.61 -9.99 12.26
C GLY A 75 14.90 -8.93 11.20
N GLU A 76 14.14 -8.88 10.12
CA GLU A 76 14.31 -7.91 9.04
C GLU A 76 13.14 -6.94 8.99
N THR A 77 13.42 -5.71 8.58
CA THR A 77 12.38 -4.69 8.42
C THR A 77 11.92 -4.62 6.97
N PHE A 78 10.62 -4.61 6.79
CA PHE A 78 9.96 -4.54 5.49
C PHE A 78 9.05 -3.31 5.44
N PHE A 79 8.82 -2.83 4.22
CA PHE A 79 7.84 -1.79 3.94
C PHE A 79 6.82 -2.32 2.94
N TRP A 80 5.60 -1.82 3.03
CA TRP A 80 4.65 -1.89 1.93
C TRP A 80 4.21 -0.47 1.61
N LYS A 81 4.00 -0.19 0.32
CA LYS A 81 3.52 1.12 -0.11
C LYS A 81 2.47 0.97 -1.20
N MET A 82 1.54 1.91 -1.21
CA MET A 82 0.47 1.97 -2.20
C MET A 82 0.72 3.15 -3.12
N ASP A 83 0.83 2.88 -4.42
CA ASP A 83 0.96 3.92 -5.44
C ASP A 83 -0.30 3.93 -6.31
N TYR A 84 -0.60 5.11 -6.84
CA TYR A 84 -1.80 5.33 -7.63
C TYR A 84 -1.39 5.75 -9.04
N TYR A 85 -1.72 4.90 -10.01
CA TYR A 85 -1.42 5.18 -11.41
C TYR A 85 -2.72 5.33 -12.19
N ASP A 86 -2.64 5.95 -13.38
CA ASP A 86 -3.77 6.01 -14.27
C ASP A 86 -4.06 4.62 -14.87
N SER A 87 -5.17 4.50 -15.59
CA SER A 87 -5.65 3.21 -16.10
C SER A 87 -4.61 2.44 -16.91
N PRO A 88 -3.83 3.08 -17.81
CA PRO A 88 -2.75 2.37 -18.53
C PRO A 88 -1.46 2.24 -17.73
N CYS A 89 -1.40 2.73 -16.48
CA CYS A 89 -0.21 2.71 -15.62
C CYS A 89 0.98 3.48 -16.21
N GLU A 90 0.73 4.56 -16.91
CA GLU A 90 1.77 5.41 -17.50
C GLU A 90 2.11 6.60 -16.63
N PHE A 91 1.10 7.17 -15.96
CA PHE A 91 1.25 8.36 -15.12
C PHE A 91 0.53 8.19 -13.80
N GLY A 92 0.80 9.06 -12.85
CA GLY A 92 0.07 9.09 -11.58
C GLY A 92 -1.41 9.38 -11.82
N SER A 93 -2.27 8.77 -11.00
CA SER A 93 -3.71 9.00 -11.11
C SER A 93 -4.07 10.41 -10.71
N GLU A 94 -4.95 11.05 -11.47
CA GLU A 94 -5.49 12.36 -11.12
C GLU A 94 -6.59 12.26 -10.06
N ASP A 95 -7.14 11.08 -9.82
CA ASP A 95 -8.19 10.89 -8.81
C ASP A 95 -8.09 9.52 -8.15
N PRO A 96 -7.23 9.37 -7.12
CA PRO A 96 -7.08 8.09 -6.40
C PRO A 96 -8.35 7.61 -5.69
N ALA A 97 -9.34 8.49 -5.51
CA ALA A 97 -10.63 8.12 -4.93
C ALA A 97 -11.58 7.47 -5.93
N ASP A 98 -11.23 7.50 -7.22
CA ASP A 98 -12.04 6.91 -8.29
C ASP A 98 -11.39 5.61 -8.76
N PRO A 99 -11.95 4.44 -8.44
CA PRO A 99 -11.36 3.17 -8.83
C PRO A 99 -11.37 2.92 -10.34
N GLU A 100 -12.22 3.62 -11.09
CA GLU A 100 -12.25 3.49 -12.55
C GLU A 100 -11.10 4.24 -13.22
N LYS A 101 -10.59 5.29 -12.57
CA LYS A 101 -9.48 6.11 -13.09
C LYS A 101 -8.13 5.70 -12.51
N THR A 102 -8.10 4.76 -11.58
CA THR A 102 -6.90 4.46 -10.80
C THR A 102 -6.60 2.98 -10.82
N THR A 103 -5.35 2.64 -11.17
CA THR A 103 -4.78 1.33 -10.89
C THR A 103 -3.91 1.47 -9.65
N ARG A 104 -4.28 0.78 -8.57
CA ARG A 104 -3.49 0.74 -7.35
C ARG A 104 -2.39 -0.30 -7.51
N VAL A 105 -1.19 0.07 -7.09
CA VAL A 105 -0.05 -0.85 -7.08
C VAL A 105 0.48 -0.91 -5.65
N LEU A 106 0.42 -2.09 -5.06
CA LEU A 106 0.96 -2.36 -3.72
C LEU A 106 2.32 -3.02 -3.90
N THR A 107 3.38 -2.34 -3.43
CA THR A 107 4.73 -2.87 -3.49
C THR A 107 5.17 -3.31 -2.10
N ILE A 108 5.67 -4.53 -2.01
CA ILE A 108 6.23 -5.10 -0.78
C ILE A 108 7.75 -5.20 -0.97
N MET A 109 8.51 -4.67 -0.02
CA MET A 109 9.96 -4.55 -0.15
C MET A 109 10.68 -4.67 1.19
N PHE A 110 11.97 -5.01 1.17
CA PHE A 110 12.82 -4.76 2.33
C PHE A 110 12.97 -3.26 2.52
N ALA A 111 13.12 -2.82 3.77
CA ALA A 111 13.33 -1.40 4.05
C ALA A 111 14.53 -0.84 3.28
N GLY A 112 15.60 -1.63 3.14
CA GLY A 112 16.81 -1.24 2.39
C GLY A 112 16.61 -1.11 0.89
N GLU A 113 15.52 -1.63 0.35
CA GLU A 113 15.20 -1.52 -1.07
C GLU A 113 14.32 -0.30 -1.39
N TYR A 114 13.93 0.45 -0.37
CA TYR A 114 13.08 1.62 -0.58
C TYR A 114 13.88 2.71 -1.30
N CYS A 115 13.39 3.10 -2.47
CA CYS A 115 14.01 4.14 -3.28
C CYS A 115 13.39 5.49 -2.95
N LYS A 116 14.22 6.41 -2.50
CA LYS A 116 13.75 7.76 -2.15
C LYS A 116 13.71 8.67 -3.37
#